data_542d2c31005be48387e51ae5aed4b27a
#
_entry.id   542d2c31005be48387e51ae5aed4b27a
#
_cell.length_a   1.000
_cell.length_b   1.000
_cell.length_c   1.000
_cell.angle_alpha   90.00
_cell.angle_beta   90.00
_cell.angle_gamma   90.00
#
_symmetry.space_group_name_H-M   'P 1'
#
loop_
_entity.id
_entity.type
_entity.pdbx_description
1 polymer ?
#
loop_
_entity_poly.entity_id
_entity_poly.type
_entity_poly.pdbx_seq_one_letter_code
_entity_poly.pdbx_strand_id
1 'polypeptide(L)'
;GCLMAFSRVAKDQRRMRRVLDLGTGSGILAMAAAKRRKRRVLATDIEPWSVRVAEQNARMNGVGALVRARLADGWAERHVRAGRPYDLVFANILARPLCAMAKHMAMGLAPGGTAILAGLLGTQARMVLAAHRRQGLVLERALPVGPWTTLVLRKAP
;
A
#
# COMPACT_ATOMS: atom_id res chain seq x y z
N GLY A 1 -5.61 4.91 10.90
CA GLY A 1 -5.39 5.65 9.65
C GLY A 1 -5.58 4.76 8.43
N CYS A 2 -4.66 3.82 8.16
CA CYS A 2 -4.63 3.07 6.90
C CYS A 2 -5.88 2.21 6.65
N LEU A 3 -6.35 1.45 7.64
CA LEU A 3 -7.59 0.66 7.53
C LEU A 3 -8.84 1.54 7.34
N MET A 4 -8.88 2.70 8.00
CA MET A 4 -9.97 3.67 7.81
C MET A 4 -9.97 4.24 6.39
N ALA A 5 -8.78 4.60 5.88
CA ALA A 5 -8.62 5.04 4.49
C ALA A 5 -9.07 3.95 3.52
N PHE A 6 -8.61 2.72 3.72
CA PHE A 6 -8.99 1.57 2.89
C PHE A 6 -10.50 1.32 2.90
N SER A 7 -11.14 1.36 4.07
CA SER A 7 -12.59 1.16 4.18
C SER A 7 -13.39 2.15 3.32
N ARG A 8 -12.93 3.41 3.23
CA ARG A 8 -13.55 4.44 2.38
C ARG A 8 -13.27 4.21 0.90
N VAL A 9 -11.99 4.01 0.54
CA VAL A 9 -11.58 3.73 -0.85
C VAL A 9 -12.27 2.49 -1.39
N ALA A 10 -12.43 1.45 -0.56
CA ALA A 10 -13.07 0.21 -0.95
C ALA A 10 -14.58 0.33 -1.22
N LYS A 11 -15.26 1.36 -0.73
CA LYS A 11 -16.65 1.66 -1.06
C LYS A 11 -16.77 2.28 -2.45
N ASP A 12 -15.84 3.18 -2.78
CA ASP A 12 -15.91 4.01 -3.98
C ASP A 12 -15.32 3.31 -5.22
N GLN A 13 -14.33 2.43 -5.03
CA GLN A 13 -13.66 1.74 -6.12
C GLN A 13 -14.16 0.30 -6.29
N ARG A 14 -14.97 0.08 -7.32
CA ARG A 14 -15.45 -1.27 -7.67
C ARG A 14 -14.38 -2.18 -8.28
N ARG A 15 -13.35 -1.63 -8.91
CA ARG A 15 -12.28 -2.36 -9.60
C ARG A 15 -10.95 -2.28 -8.83
N MET A 16 -10.75 -3.18 -7.87
CA MET A 16 -9.45 -3.41 -7.22
C MET A 16 -9.06 -4.87 -7.46
N ARG A 17 -8.44 -5.14 -8.59
CA ARG A 17 -8.03 -6.50 -8.97
C ARG A 17 -6.61 -6.82 -8.53
N ARG A 18 -5.71 -5.84 -8.61
CA ARG A 18 -4.29 -5.97 -8.29
C ARG A 18 -3.96 -5.07 -7.11
N VAL A 19 -3.65 -5.69 -5.99
CA VAL A 19 -3.34 -5.00 -4.73
C VAL A 19 -1.93 -5.38 -4.29
N LEU A 20 -1.16 -4.38 -3.87
CA LEU A 20 0.17 -4.51 -3.32
C LEU A 20 0.21 -3.88 -1.93
N ASP A 21 0.84 -4.58 -0.98
CA ASP A 21 1.15 -4.08 0.37
C ASP A 21 2.68 -4.05 0.54
N LEU A 22 3.26 -2.86 0.46
CA LEU A 22 4.70 -2.61 0.61
C LEU A 22 5.05 -2.37 2.08
N GLY A 23 5.99 -3.16 2.62
CA GLY A 23 6.30 -3.13 4.04
C GLY A 23 5.15 -3.66 4.86
N THR A 24 4.72 -4.88 4.56
CA THR A 24 3.48 -5.46 5.07
C THR A 24 3.50 -5.74 6.58
N GLY A 25 4.68 -5.91 7.17
CA GLY A 25 4.86 -6.23 8.60
C GLY A 25 4.05 -7.46 9.01
N SER A 26 3.02 -7.26 9.82
CA SER A 26 2.14 -8.33 10.29
C SER A 26 1.16 -8.86 9.23
N GLY A 27 1.08 -8.23 8.06
CA GLY A 27 0.14 -8.59 6.99
C GLY A 27 -1.27 -8.04 7.13
N ILE A 28 -1.51 -7.15 8.09
CA ILE A 28 -2.88 -6.70 8.43
C ILE A 28 -3.59 -6.00 7.27
N LEU A 29 -2.90 -5.16 6.51
CA LEU A 29 -3.50 -4.44 5.38
C LEU A 29 -3.76 -5.37 4.20
N ALA A 30 -2.81 -6.26 3.90
CA ALA A 30 -2.98 -7.30 2.90
C ALA A 30 -4.16 -8.22 3.23
N MET A 31 -4.29 -8.66 4.49
CA MET A 31 -5.41 -9.48 4.93
C MET A 31 -6.75 -8.74 4.83
N ALA A 32 -6.80 -7.47 5.22
CA ALA A 32 -8.01 -6.65 5.11
C ALA A 32 -8.47 -6.53 3.64
N ALA A 33 -7.54 -6.28 2.72
CA ALA A 33 -7.83 -6.23 1.30
C ALA A 33 -8.29 -7.58 0.74
N ALA A 34 -7.61 -8.67 1.10
CA ALA A 34 -7.95 -10.03 0.69
C ALA A 34 -9.36 -10.43 1.16
N LYS A 35 -9.70 -10.17 2.42
CA LYS A 35 -11.03 -10.43 2.97
C LYS A 35 -12.12 -9.64 2.27
N ARG A 36 -11.88 -8.34 2.08
CA ARG A 36 -12.87 -7.42 1.51
C ARG A 36 -13.14 -7.69 0.04
N ARG A 37 -12.12 -8.08 -0.72
CA ARG A 37 -12.19 -8.20 -2.19
C ARG A 37 -12.26 -9.63 -2.70
N LYS A 38 -11.98 -10.62 -1.85
CA LYS A 38 -11.85 -12.04 -2.24
C LYS A 38 -10.87 -12.21 -3.41
N ARG A 39 -9.77 -11.45 -3.39
CA ARG A 39 -8.74 -11.39 -4.44
C ARG A 39 -7.36 -11.61 -3.85
N ARG A 40 -6.44 -12.05 -4.70
CA ARG A 40 -5.03 -12.18 -4.34
C ARG A 40 -4.41 -10.81 -4.09
N VAL A 41 -3.62 -10.72 -3.02
CA VAL A 41 -2.84 -9.55 -2.62
C VAL A 41 -1.38 -9.96 -2.56
N LEU A 42 -0.50 -9.20 -3.20
CA LEU A 42 0.92 -9.32 -3.00
C LEU A 42 1.32 -8.49 -1.79
N ALA A 43 1.90 -9.14 -0.79
CA ALA A 43 2.41 -8.51 0.42
C ALA A 43 3.93 -8.64 0.44
N THR A 44 4.66 -7.56 0.64
CA THR A 44 6.12 -7.59 0.62
C THR A 44 6.71 -6.91 1.83
N ASP A 45 7.87 -7.42 2.26
CA ASP A 45 8.66 -6.79 3.31
C ASP A 45 10.14 -7.03 3.05
N ILE A 46 10.98 -6.13 3.53
CA ILE A 46 12.44 -6.26 3.48
C ILE A 46 12.94 -7.24 4.54
N GLU A 47 12.17 -7.45 5.62
CA GLU A 47 12.52 -8.32 6.72
C GLU A 47 11.98 -9.74 6.53
N PRO A 48 12.84 -10.78 6.49
CA PRO A 48 12.38 -12.16 6.34
C PRO A 48 11.42 -12.62 7.45
N TRP A 49 11.58 -12.07 8.65
CA TRP A 49 10.70 -12.35 9.78
C TRP A 49 9.28 -11.82 9.52
N SER A 50 9.15 -10.59 9.04
CA SER A 50 7.86 -10.00 8.68
C SER A 50 7.13 -10.81 7.63
N VAL A 51 7.84 -11.30 6.62
CA VAL A 51 7.25 -12.19 5.59
C VAL A 51 6.64 -13.44 6.22
N ARG A 52 7.37 -14.12 7.11
CA ARG A 52 6.89 -15.32 7.82
C ARG A 52 5.67 -15.00 8.70
N VAL A 53 5.71 -13.90 9.46
CA VAL A 53 4.61 -13.47 10.30
C VAL A 53 3.37 -13.16 9.47
N ALA A 54 3.50 -12.44 8.35
CA ALA A 54 2.40 -12.15 7.45
C ALA A 54 1.76 -13.42 6.87
N GLU A 55 2.57 -14.41 6.46
CA GLU A 55 2.07 -15.71 6.00
C GLU A 55 1.31 -16.46 7.08
N GLN A 56 1.86 -16.53 8.29
CA GLN A 56 1.23 -17.20 9.42
C GLN A 56 -0.10 -16.54 9.79
N ASN A 57 -0.11 -15.22 9.92
CA ASN A 57 -1.32 -14.46 10.22
C ASN A 57 -2.40 -14.65 9.13
N ALA A 58 -2.02 -14.66 7.86
CA ALA A 58 -2.94 -14.88 6.76
C ALA A 58 -3.60 -16.27 6.83
N ARG A 59 -2.82 -17.32 7.16
CA ARG A 59 -3.35 -18.68 7.37
C ARG A 59 -4.33 -18.72 8.55
N MET A 60 -3.92 -18.18 9.70
CA MET A 60 -4.76 -18.13 10.91
C MET A 60 -6.06 -17.36 10.71
N ASN A 61 -6.07 -16.39 9.80
CA ASN A 61 -7.24 -15.57 9.46
C ASN A 61 -8.04 -16.08 8.26
N GLY A 62 -7.75 -17.27 7.75
CA GLY A 62 -8.49 -17.91 6.68
C GLY A 62 -8.30 -17.28 5.29
N VAL A 63 -7.23 -16.50 5.10
CA VAL A 63 -6.91 -15.85 3.81
C VAL A 63 -5.54 -16.24 3.28
N GLY A 64 -4.93 -17.31 3.78
CA GLY A 64 -3.61 -17.77 3.36
C GLY A 64 -3.48 -18.03 1.85
N ALA A 65 -4.55 -18.49 1.20
CA ALA A 65 -4.57 -18.71 -0.25
C ALA A 65 -4.64 -17.39 -1.06
N LEU A 66 -5.02 -16.29 -0.43
CA LEU A 66 -5.20 -14.98 -1.06
C LEU A 66 -4.05 -14.03 -0.80
N VAL A 67 -3.36 -14.14 0.33
CA VAL A 67 -2.20 -13.29 0.65
C VAL A 67 -0.92 -14.01 0.26
N ARG A 68 -0.19 -13.43 -0.68
CA ARG A 68 1.11 -13.93 -1.12
C ARG A 68 2.20 -13.04 -0.54
N ALA A 69 2.82 -13.48 0.55
CA ALA A 69 3.93 -12.74 1.15
C ALA A 69 5.26 -13.08 0.45
N ARG A 70 6.12 -12.09 0.24
CA ARG A 70 7.42 -12.21 -0.41
C ARG A 70 8.43 -11.26 0.19
N LEU A 71 9.69 -11.72 0.26
CA LEU A 71 10.82 -10.86 0.56
C LEU A 71 11.04 -9.92 -0.63
N ALA A 72 11.08 -8.62 -0.38
CA ALA A 72 11.33 -7.62 -1.41
C ALA A 72 11.81 -6.29 -0.82
N ASP A 73 12.81 -5.70 -1.45
CA ASP A 73 13.21 -4.31 -1.21
C ASP A 73 12.37 -3.38 -2.11
N GLY A 74 11.19 -3.04 -1.63
CA GLY A 74 10.27 -2.12 -2.31
C GLY A 74 10.00 -2.53 -3.77
N TRP A 75 10.24 -1.59 -4.69
CA TRP A 75 10.00 -1.76 -6.13
C TRP A 75 11.19 -2.39 -6.87
N ALA A 76 12.32 -2.68 -6.20
CA ALA A 76 13.50 -3.24 -6.86
C ALA A 76 13.26 -4.66 -7.37
N GLU A 77 12.41 -5.41 -6.70
CA GLU A 77 12.18 -6.81 -6.99
C GLU A 77 11.37 -7.07 -8.27
N ARG A 78 11.80 -8.09 -9.03
CA ARG A 78 11.19 -8.47 -10.31
C ARG A 78 9.71 -8.80 -10.17
N HIS A 79 9.33 -9.57 -9.17
CA HIS A 79 7.94 -10.00 -8.98
C HIS A 79 7.00 -8.84 -8.59
N VAL A 80 7.51 -7.80 -7.91
CA VAL A 80 6.75 -6.58 -7.64
C VAL A 80 6.52 -5.81 -8.95
N ARG A 81 7.56 -5.68 -9.76
CA ARG A 81 7.44 -5.02 -11.08
C ARG A 81 6.55 -5.78 -12.05
N ALA A 82 6.62 -7.10 -12.05
CA ALA A 82 5.79 -7.96 -12.91
C ALA A 82 4.30 -7.91 -12.56
N GLY A 83 3.94 -7.57 -11.32
CA GLY A 83 2.54 -7.40 -10.88
C GLY A 83 1.87 -6.11 -11.34
N ARG A 84 2.62 -5.16 -11.92
CA ARG A 84 2.07 -3.88 -12.41
C ARG A 84 1.07 -4.07 -13.55
N PRO A 85 0.16 -3.10 -13.78
CA PRO A 85 -0.14 -1.98 -12.89
C PRO A 85 -1.04 -2.40 -11.73
N TYR A 86 -0.88 -1.74 -10.56
CA TYR A 86 -1.69 -1.99 -9.38
C TYR A 86 -2.85 -1.01 -9.27
N ASP A 87 -4.02 -1.50 -8.90
CA ASP A 87 -5.20 -0.67 -8.64
C ASP A 87 -5.12 -0.02 -7.25
N LEU A 88 -4.49 -0.71 -6.30
CA LEU A 88 -4.29 -0.23 -4.94
C LEU A 88 -2.90 -0.63 -4.43
N VAL A 89 -2.20 0.33 -3.86
CA VAL A 89 -0.93 0.11 -3.15
C VAL A 89 -1.05 0.66 -1.75
N PHE A 90 -0.78 -0.17 -0.75
CA PHE A 90 -0.52 0.25 0.61
C PHE A 90 0.98 0.44 0.82
N ALA A 91 1.35 1.46 1.59
CA ALA A 91 2.70 1.62 2.11
C ALA A 91 2.64 2.30 3.48
N ASN A 92 2.70 1.51 4.53
CA ASN A 92 2.72 1.99 5.90
C ASN A 92 4.14 1.89 6.46
N ILE A 93 5.01 2.74 5.97
CA ILE A 93 6.45 2.76 6.25
C ILE A 93 6.95 4.18 6.54
N LEU A 94 8.24 4.31 6.84
CA LEU A 94 8.87 5.59 7.17
C LEU A 94 8.81 6.59 6.00
N ALA A 95 8.77 7.88 6.35
CA ALA A 95 8.59 8.98 5.39
C ALA A 95 9.71 9.06 4.32
N ARG A 96 10.98 8.90 4.71
CA ARG A 96 12.11 8.97 3.76
C ARG A 96 12.06 7.90 2.69
N PRO A 97 11.89 6.60 3.01
CA PRO A 97 11.64 5.55 2.01
C PRO A 97 10.46 5.85 1.10
N LEU A 98 9.35 6.38 1.64
CA LEU A 98 8.19 6.77 0.82
C LEU A 98 8.54 7.85 -0.20
N CYS A 99 9.30 8.87 0.20
CA CYS A 99 9.77 9.90 -0.73
C CYS A 99 10.67 9.32 -1.84
N ALA A 100 11.60 8.43 -1.48
CA ALA A 100 12.50 7.79 -2.43
C ALA A 100 11.75 6.91 -3.46
N MET A 101 10.65 6.29 -3.04
CA MET A 101 9.84 5.42 -3.89
C MET A 101 8.76 6.15 -4.72
N ALA A 102 8.60 7.47 -4.61
CA ALA A 102 7.51 8.21 -5.23
C ALA A 102 7.41 8.00 -6.75
N LYS A 103 8.54 8.00 -7.47
CA LYS A 103 8.60 7.73 -8.91
C LYS A 103 8.09 6.33 -9.24
N HIS A 104 8.59 5.33 -8.54
CA HIS A 104 8.18 3.93 -8.76
C HIS A 104 6.72 3.68 -8.37
N MET A 105 6.23 4.36 -7.33
CA MET A 105 4.82 4.35 -6.95
C MET A 105 3.93 4.85 -8.09
N ALA A 106 4.25 6.01 -8.66
CA ALA A 106 3.50 6.57 -9.79
C ALA A 106 3.54 5.66 -11.04
N MET A 107 4.72 5.06 -11.33
CA MET A 107 4.86 4.11 -12.43
C MET A 107 4.14 2.78 -12.19
N GLY A 108 4.04 2.38 -10.92
CA GLY A 108 3.43 1.09 -10.54
C GLY A 108 1.91 1.11 -10.47
N LEU A 109 1.30 2.28 -10.29
CA LEU A 109 -0.15 2.43 -10.24
C LEU A 109 -0.80 2.39 -11.62
N ALA A 110 -1.96 1.75 -11.70
CA ALA A 110 -2.84 1.84 -12.86
C ALA A 110 -3.38 3.27 -13.02
N PRO A 111 -3.81 3.67 -14.23
CA PRO A 111 -4.63 4.87 -14.40
C PRO A 111 -5.85 4.81 -13.46
N GLY A 112 -6.10 5.87 -12.70
CA GLY A 112 -7.13 5.90 -11.67
C GLY A 112 -6.83 5.05 -10.42
N GLY A 113 -5.64 4.44 -10.33
CA GLY A 113 -5.22 3.66 -9.17
C GLY A 113 -4.90 4.53 -7.95
N THR A 114 -4.95 3.92 -6.78
CA THR A 114 -4.83 4.60 -5.49
C THR A 114 -3.63 4.11 -4.71
N ALA A 115 -2.89 5.03 -4.08
CA ALA A 115 -1.90 4.73 -3.05
C ALA A 115 -2.41 5.22 -1.69
N ILE A 116 -2.31 4.37 -0.67
CA ILE A 116 -2.59 4.71 0.72
C ILE A 116 -1.26 4.70 1.47
N LEU A 117 -0.77 5.89 1.82
CA LEU A 117 0.51 6.08 2.47
C LEU A 117 0.28 6.43 3.94
N ALA A 118 0.87 5.68 4.84
CA ALA A 118 0.72 5.86 6.29
C ALA A 118 2.06 5.70 7.02
N GLY A 119 2.02 5.73 8.37
CA GLY A 119 3.25 5.73 9.17
C GLY A 119 3.92 7.10 9.20
N LEU A 120 3.19 8.17 8.88
CA LEU A 120 3.68 9.55 8.78
C LEU A 120 3.25 10.35 10.00
N LEU A 121 4.20 11.06 10.61
CA LEU A 121 3.86 12.17 11.49
C LEU A 121 3.25 13.31 10.66
N GLY A 122 2.37 14.10 11.26
CA GLY A 122 1.73 15.23 10.57
C GLY A 122 2.75 16.19 9.95
N THR A 123 3.90 16.39 10.60
CA THR A 123 5.01 17.21 10.09
C THR A 123 5.68 16.62 8.84
N GLN A 124 5.66 15.29 8.69
CA GLN A 124 6.28 14.58 7.56
C GLN A 124 5.34 14.47 6.35
N ALA A 125 4.03 14.58 6.57
CA ALA A 125 3.02 14.36 5.52
C ALA A 125 3.19 15.33 4.34
N ARG A 126 3.56 16.60 4.58
CA ARG A 126 3.79 17.58 3.52
C ARG A 126 4.97 17.20 2.61
N MET A 127 6.06 16.72 3.19
CA MET A 127 7.24 16.28 2.43
C MET A 127 6.92 15.08 1.54
N VAL A 128 6.24 14.07 2.09
CA VAL A 128 5.82 12.88 1.35
C VAL A 128 4.85 13.25 0.24
N LEU A 129 3.85 14.10 0.53
CA LEU A 129 2.90 14.58 -0.46
C LEU A 129 3.60 15.32 -1.61
N ALA A 130 4.53 16.22 -1.29
CA ALA A 130 5.29 16.97 -2.30
C ALA A 130 6.09 16.06 -3.23
N ALA A 131 6.75 15.01 -2.68
CA ALA A 131 7.49 14.03 -3.47
C ALA A 131 6.58 13.30 -4.48
N HIS A 132 5.40 12.88 -4.04
CA HIS A 132 4.45 12.15 -4.89
C HIS A 132 3.75 13.05 -5.90
N ARG A 133 3.42 14.29 -5.53
CA ARG A 133 2.84 15.28 -6.47
C ARG A 133 3.76 15.59 -7.64
N ARG A 134 5.08 15.66 -7.42
CA ARG A 134 6.06 15.83 -8.51
C ARG A 134 6.06 14.67 -9.50
N GLN A 135 5.52 13.52 -9.11
CA GLN A 135 5.35 12.34 -9.98
C GLN A 135 3.93 12.22 -10.56
N GLY A 136 3.11 13.26 -10.43
CA GLY A 136 1.77 13.31 -11.01
C GLY A 136 0.68 12.63 -10.17
N LEU A 137 0.96 12.27 -8.92
CA LEU A 137 -0.09 11.77 -8.02
C LEU A 137 -0.84 12.93 -7.37
N VAL A 138 -2.15 12.83 -7.29
CA VAL A 138 -3.04 13.85 -6.73
C VAL A 138 -3.51 13.43 -5.35
N LEU A 139 -3.53 14.36 -4.39
CA LEU A 139 -4.11 14.12 -3.08
C LEU A 139 -5.63 14.05 -3.19
N GLU A 140 -6.19 12.90 -2.89
CA GLU A 140 -7.63 12.70 -2.78
C GLU A 140 -8.10 13.00 -1.35
N ARG A 141 -7.32 12.57 -0.35
CA ARG A 141 -7.66 12.75 1.05
C ARG A 141 -6.45 12.68 1.97
N ALA A 142 -6.46 13.49 3.02
CA ALA A 142 -5.58 13.37 4.18
C ALA A 142 -6.42 13.02 5.41
N LEU A 143 -5.98 12.05 6.19
CA LEU A 143 -6.67 11.54 7.38
C LEU A 143 -5.74 11.66 8.59
N PRO A 144 -5.83 12.77 9.34
CA PRO A 144 -5.11 12.89 10.61
C PRO A 144 -5.79 12.02 11.69
N VAL A 145 -4.97 11.30 12.46
CA VAL A 145 -5.39 10.51 13.62
C VAL A 145 -4.33 10.69 14.71
N GLY A 146 -4.60 11.51 15.70
CA GLY A 146 -3.61 11.91 16.69
C GLY A 146 -2.40 12.57 15.99
N PRO A 147 -1.16 12.18 16.33
CA PRO A 147 0.05 12.71 15.71
C PRO A 147 0.30 12.18 14.29
N TRP A 148 -0.46 11.17 13.86
CA TRP A 148 -0.26 10.46 12.59
C TRP A 148 -1.16 10.98 11.49
N THR A 149 -0.67 10.95 10.26
CA THR A 149 -1.45 11.30 9.06
C THR A 149 -1.34 10.18 8.03
N THR A 150 -2.47 9.82 7.45
CA THR A 150 -2.55 8.92 6.30
C THR A 150 -2.93 9.73 5.07
N LEU A 151 -2.20 9.54 3.98
CA LEU A 151 -2.46 10.19 2.69
C LEU A 151 -3.09 9.17 1.74
N VAL A 152 -4.19 9.55 1.12
CA VAL A 152 -4.79 8.83 0.00
C VAL A 152 -4.47 9.61 -1.27
N LEU A 153 -3.66 9.02 -2.13
CA LEU A 153 -3.22 9.62 -3.39
C LEU A 153 -3.80 8.85 -4.56
N ARG A 154 -4.10 9.55 -5.64
CA ARG A 154 -4.66 8.96 -6.85
C ARG A 154 -3.81 9.32 -8.06
N LYS A 155 -3.63 8.35 -8.96
CA LYS A 155 -3.10 8.57 -10.28
C LYS A 155 -4.24 9.03 -11.20
N ALA A 156 -3.99 10.03 -12.03
CA ALA A 156 -4.97 10.45 -13.05
C ALA A 156 -5.41 9.27 -13.91
N PRO A 157 -6.64 9.30 -14.43
CA PRO A 157 -7.15 8.30 -15.36
C PRO A 157 -6.28 8.13 -16.60
#